data_09bf10bfdaab2efdd4751f4b79f9cf7b
#
_entry.id   09bf10bfdaab2efdd4751f4b79f9cf7b
#
_cell.length_a   1.000
_cell.length_b   1.000
_cell.length_c   1.000
_cell.angle_alpha   90.00
_cell.angle_beta   90.00
_cell.angle_gamma   90.00
#
_symmetry.space_group_name_H-M   'P 1'
#
loop_
_entity.id
_entity.type
_entity.pdbx_description
1 polymer ?
#
loop_
_entity_poly.entity_id
_entity_poly.type
_entity_poly.pdbx_seq_one_letter_code
_entity_poly.pdbx_strand_id
1 'polypeptide(L)'
;FMHLDTVLSQIDKNEYLIYDSEESIDCFRFNESNPDGEKITFNSLGEVVSKFDNKAKLFKCEQKEQWTCGSNALAVSPGKILLYERNKMTIENLTKEGGYKAYNPKDIIDGQYDQNEKIVVKINGSELSRGRGGARCMTMPLVRG
;
A
#
# COMPACT_ATOMS: atom_id res chain seq x y z
N PHE A 1 -5.42 -13.46 5.64
CA PHE A 1 -4.66 -12.23 5.98
C PHE A 1 -5.16 -11.70 7.33
N MET A 2 -4.24 -11.21 8.17
CA MET A 2 -4.61 -10.71 9.51
C MET A 2 -5.18 -9.29 9.48
N HIS A 3 -4.67 -8.44 8.61
CA HIS A 3 -5.04 -7.03 8.51
C HIS A 3 -5.14 -6.61 7.05
N LEU A 4 -6.05 -5.68 6.74
CA LEU A 4 -6.24 -5.16 5.39
C LEU A 4 -4.96 -4.49 4.83
N ASP A 5 -4.19 -3.81 5.68
CA ASP A 5 -2.95 -3.15 5.28
C ASP A 5 -1.81 -4.09 4.90
N THR A 6 -1.98 -5.41 5.09
CA THR A 6 -1.06 -6.42 4.55
C THR A 6 -1.31 -6.76 3.08
N VAL A 7 -2.43 -6.35 2.54
CA VAL A 7 -2.85 -6.59 1.15
C VAL A 7 -3.22 -5.31 0.41
N LEU A 8 -3.46 -4.20 1.11
CA LEU A 8 -3.86 -2.92 0.52
C LEU A 8 -3.29 -1.76 1.32
N SER A 9 -2.59 -0.86 0.65
CA SER A 9 -2.15 0.44 1.20
C SER A 9 -2.47 1.56 0.21
N GLN A 10 -3.14 2.62 0.66
CA GLN A 10 -3.23 3.84 -0.11
C GLN A 10 -1.90 4.58 -0.04
N ILE A 11 -1.32 4.90 -1.19
CA ILE A 11 0.05 5.46 -1.31
C ILE A 11 0.07 6.88 -1.84
N ASP A 12 -1.00 7.27 -2.55
CA ASP A 12 -1.22 8.65 -3.01
C ASP A 12 -2.73 8.86 -3.20
N LYS A 13 -3.13 10.03 -3.63
CA LYS A 13 -4.50 10.32 -4.01
C LYS A 13 -4.91 9.45 -5.18
N ASN A 14 -5.91 8.58 -4.95
CA ASN A 14 -6.38 7.58 -5.91
C ASN A 14 -5.32 6.57 -6.38
N GLU A 15 -4.21 6.40 -5.64
CA GLU A 15 -3.19 5.39 -5.93
C GLU A 15 -3.08 4.39 -4.77
N TYR A 16 -3.09 3.12 -5.12
CA TYR A 16 -3.13 2.02 -4.16
C TYR A 16 -2.09 0.97 -4.52
N LEU A 17 -1.37 0.51 -3.51
CA LEU A 17 -0.50 -0.65 -3.60
C LEU A 17 -1.29 -1.86 -3.09
N ILE A 18 -1.42 -2.89 -3.93
CA ILE A 18 -2.34 -3.99 -3.68
C ILE A 18 -1.69 -5.34 -3.94
N TYR A 19 -1.96 -6.31 -3.05
CA TYR A 19 -1.83 -7.72 -3.36
C TYR A 19 -3.22 -8.28 -3.66
N ASP A 20 -3.45 -8.68 -4.89
CA ASP A 20 -4.71 -9.21 -5.35
C ASP A 20 -4.59 -10.72 -5.55
N SER A 21 -5.24 -11.48 -4.66
CA SER A 21 -5.20 -12.96 -4.70
C SER A 21 -6.18 -13.56 -5.69
N GLU A 22 -6.96 -12.73 -6.40
CA GLU A 22 -8.03 -13.18 -7.31
C GLU A 22 -9.10 -14.07 -6.64
N GLU A 23 -9.21 -13.95 -5.32
CA GLU A 23 -10.24 -14.61 -4.53
C GLU A 23 -11.45 -13.71 -4.41
N SER A 24 -12.65 -14.32 -4.44
CA SER A 24 -13.89 -13.57 -4.24
C SER A 24 -13.96 -12.99 -2.83
N ILE A 25 -14.45 -11.75 -2.74
CA ILE A 25 -14.54 -10.99 -1.50
C ILE A 25 -15.98 -10.56 -1.28
N ASP A 26 -16.51 -10.91 -0.11
CA ASP A 26 -17.79 -10.43 0.36
C ASP A 26 -17.61 -9.07 1.09
N CYS A 27 -18.24 -8.05 0.55
CA CYS A 27 -18.31 -6.73 1.16
C CYS A 27 -19.70 -6.48 1.71
N PHE A 28 -19.80 -5.84 2.87
CA PHE A 28 -21.06 -5.43 3.46
C PHE A 28 -21.17 -3.91 3.43
N ARG A 29 -22.20 -3.41 2.76
CA ARG A 29 -22.50 -1.98 2.67
C ARG A 29 -23.59 -1.64 3.68
N PHE A 30 -23.26 -0.81 4.64
CA PHE A 30 -24.20 -0.29 5.62
C PHE A 30 -24.61 1.14 5.25
N ASN A 31 -25.90 1.47 5.42
CA ASN A 31 -26.42 2.82 5.31
C ASN A 31 -27.67 2.96 6.18
N GLU A 32 -28.20 4.18 6.34
CA GLU A 32 -29.38 4.44 7.17
C GLU A 32 -30.61 3.67 6.73
N SER A 33 -30.77 3.39 5.43
CA SER A 33 -31.89 2.64 4.86
C SER A 33 -31.73 1.12 4.96
N ASN A 34 -30.52 0.64 5.23
CA ASN A 34 -30.19 -0.78 5.37
C ASN A 34 -29.15 -0.99 6.48
N PRO A 35 -29.60 -0.93 7.76
CA PRO A 35 -28.71 -1.11 8.90
C PRO A 35 -28.17 -2.53 9.06
N ASP A 36 -28.84 -3.55 8.47
CA ASP A 36 -28.40 -4.95 8.49
C ASP A 36 -27.28 -5.23 7.48
N GLY A 37 -27.03 -4.27 6.58
CA GLY A 37 -25.99 -4.37 5.57
C GLY A 37 -26.44 -5.09 4.28
N GLU A 38 -26.03 -4.55 3.15
CA GLU A 38 -26.18 -5.20 1.84
C GLU A 38 -24.90 -5.95 1.52
N LYS A 39 -25.02 -7.27 1.29
CA LYS A 39 -23.90 -8.09 0.87
C LYS A 39 -23.68 -7.94 -0.64
N ILE A 40 -22.46 -7.58 -1.02
CA ILE A 40 -22.02 -7.49 -2.41
C ILE A 40 -20.77 -8.36 -2.55
N THR A 41 -20.78 -9.30 -3.50
CA THR A 41 -19.61 -10.15 -3.77
C THR A 41 -18.85 -9.62 -4.97
N PHE A 42 -17.54 -9.46 -4.82
CA PHE A 42 -16.60 -9.05 -5.87
C PHE A 42 -15.63 -10.22 -6.17
N ASN A 43 -15.07 -10.24 -7.38
CA ASN A 43 -14.16 -11.30 -7.78
C ASN A 43 -12.73 -11.08 -7.27
N SER A 44 -12.39 -9.85 -6.88
CA SER A 44 -11.07 -9.50 -6.36
C SER A 44 -11.10 -8.23 -5.53
N LEU A 45 -10.03 -8.01 -4.75
CA LEU A 45 -9.85 -6.77 -3.98
C LEU A 45 -9.67 -5.55 -4.92
N GLY A 46 -9.02 -5.74 -6.06
CA GLY A 46 -8.87 -4.70 -7.08
C GLY A 46 -10.21 -4.24 -7.64
N GLU A 47 -11.16 -5.16 -7.83
CA GLU A 47 -12.53 -4.82 -8.24
C GLU A 47 -13.25 -4.00 -7.17
N VAL A 48 -13.09 -4.35 -5.89
CA VAL A 48 -13.64 -3.56 -4.78
C VAL A 48 -13.13 -2.13 -4.82
N VAL A 49 -11.81 -1.95 -4.86
CA VAL A 49 -11.21 -0.61 -4.87
C VAL A 49 -11.69 0.20 -6.07
N SER A 50 -11.68 -0.39 -7.27
CA SER A 50 -12.11 0.28 -8.52
C SER A 50 -13.59 0.64 -8.52
N LYS A 51 -14.43 -0.10 -7.78
CA LYS A 51 -15.86 0.19 -7.64
C LYS A 51 -16.10 1.44 -6.80
N PHE A 52 -15.33 1.63 -5.74
CA PHE A 52 -15.52 2.75 -4.81
C PHE A 52 -14.66 3.97 -5.16
N ASP A 53 -13.58 3.78 -5.92
CA ASP A 53 -12.75 4.84 -6.47
C ASP A 53 -12.58 4.63 -7.97
N ASN A 54 -13.40 5.31 -8.77
CA ASN A 54 -13.37 5.20 -10.23
C ASN A 54 -12.12 5.80 -10.90
N LYS A 55 -11.26 6.47 -10.12
CA LYS A 55 -9.96 6.99 -10.54
C LYS A 55 -8.80 6.16 -9.99
N ALA A 56 -9.10 5.06 -9.31
CA ALA A 56 -8.09 4.24 -8.68
C ALA A 56 -7.04 3.76 -9.68
N LYS A 57 -5.78 3.99 -9.34
CA LYS A 57 -4.63 3.39 -9.99
C LYS A 57 -4.04 2.35 -9.05
N LEU A 58 -4.00 1.11 -9.52
CA LEU A 58 -3.58 -0.03 -8.73
C LEU A 58 -2.17 -0.46 -9.13
N PHE A 59 -1.26 -0.51 -8.16
CA PHE A 59 0.08 -1.07 -8.32
C PHE A 59 0.13 -2.43 -7.66
N LYS A 60 0.48 -3.46 -8.41
CA LYS A 60 0.48 -4.83 -7.91
C LYS A 60 1.74 -5.14 -7.11
N CYS A 61 1.54 -5.78 -5.97
CA CYS A 61 2.57 -6.48 -5.22
C CYS A 61 2.58 -7.94 -5.68
N GLU A 62 3.73 -8.46 -6.03
CA GLU A 62 3.89 -9.85 -6.44
C GLU A 62 3.71 -10.83 -5.27
N GLN A 63 3.20 -12.03 -5.56
CA GLN A 63 2.95 -13.06 -4.55
C GLN A 63 4.18 -13.36 -3.68
N LYS A 64 5.37 -13.36 -4.27
CA LYS A 64 6.63 -13.61 -3.54
C LYS A 64 6.94 -12.54 -2.51
N GLU A 65 6.54 -11.30 -2.79
CA GLU A 65 6.80 -10.15 -1.94
C GLU A 65 5.66 -9.85 -0.95
N GLN A 66 4.52 -10.48 -1.11
CA GLN A 66 3.43 -10.40 -0.14
C GLN A 66 3.88 -10.89 1.25
N TRP A 67 4.64 -11.99 1.32
CA TRP A 67 5.20 -12.52 2.57
C TRP A 67 6.26 -11.62 3.22
N THR A 68 6.85 -10.73 2.45
CA THR A 68 7.80 -9.73 2.94
C THR A 68 7.17 -8.35 3.09
N CYS A 69 5.84 -8.30 3.16
CA CYS A 69 5.04 -7.09 3.35
C CYS A 69 5.18 -6.06 2.20
N GLY A 70 5.24 -6.55 0.95
CA GLY A 70 5.39 -5.71 -0.24
C GLY A 70 4.24 -4.74 -0.47
N SER A 71 3.01 -5.08 -0.03
CA SER A 71 1.84 -4.19 -0.11
C SER A 71 1.61 -3.33 1.14
N ASN A 72 2.44 -3.48 2.20
CA ASN A 72 2.32 -2.72 3.45
C ASN A 72 3.20 -1.46 3.43
N ALA A 73 2.83 -0.48 2.61
CA ALA A 73 3.53 0.79 2.52
C ALA A 73 3.07 1.77 3.61
N LEU A 74 4.03 2.47 4.23
CA LEU A 74 3.73 3.63 5.05
C LEU A 74 3.73 4.88 4.17
N ALA A 75 2.59 5.48 3.95
CA ALA A 75 2.48 6.79 3.34
C ALA A 75 2.59 7.87 4.42
N VAL A 76 3.66 8.66 4.41
CA VAL A 76 3.87 9.79 5.32
C VAL A 76 3.18 11.06 4.81
N SER A 77 2.98 11.13 3.50
CA SER A 77 2.12 12.08 2.80
C SER A 77 1.78 11.52 1.41
N PRO A 78 0.82 12.09 0.67
CA PRO A 78 0.51 11.63 -0.67
C PRO A 78 1.76 11.54 -1.56
N GLY A 79 2.02 10.38 -2.14
CA GLY A 79 3.16 10.12 -2.99
C GLY A 79 4.52 10.02 -2.28
N LYS A 80 4.56 10.05 -0.94
CA LYS A 80 5.79 9.89 -0.14
C LYS A 80 5.66 8.66 0.74
N ILE A 81 6.29 7.56 0.34
CA ILE A 81 6.09 6.27 0.97
C ILE A 81 7.39 5.62 1.43
N LEU A 82 7.29 4.77 2.44
CA LEU A 82 8.37 3.89 2.90
C LEU A 82 7.98 2.43 2.62
N LEU A 83 8.92 1.68 2.07
CA LEU A 83 8.83 0.24 1.84
C LEU A 83 10.13 -0.46 2.23
N TYR A 84 10.05 -1.74 2.56
CA TYR A 84 11.24 -2.54 2.75
C TYR A 84 12.00 -2.72 1.43
N GLU A 85 13.32 -2.49 1.45
CA GLU A 85 14.22 -2.58 0.29
C GLU A 85 14.22 -3.95 -0.40
N ARG A 86 13.82 -5.01 0.34
CA ARG A 86 13.73 -6.38 -0.19
C ARG A 86 12.60 -6.56 -1.19
N ASN A 87 11.58 -5.70 -1.17
CA ASN A 87 10.43 -5.75 -2.09
C ASN A 87 10.79 -5.08 -3.42
N LYS A 88 11.80 -5.66 -4.08
CA LYS A 88 12.41 -5.08 -5.29
C LYS A 88 11.45 -4.99 -6.46
N MET A 89 10.61 -6.02 -6.67
CA MET A 89 9.64 -6.04 -7.77
C MET A 89 8.55 -5.00 -7.57
N THR A 90 8.03 -4.89 -6.35
CA THR A 90 7.05 -3.85 -5.99
C THR A 90 7.63 -2.44 -6.20
N ILE A 91 8.86 -2.19 -5.74
CA ILE A 91 9.54 -0.90 -5.93
C ILE A 91 9.77 -0.63 -7.42
N GLU A 92 10.15 -1.64 -8.19
CA GLU A 92 10.34 -1.53 -9.64
C GLU A 92 9.03 -1.18 -10.36
N ASN A 93 7.91 -1.81 -10.00
CA ASN A 93 6.59 -1.49 -10.55
C ASN A 93 6.19 -0.04 -10.23
N LEU A 94 6.39 0.40 -8.99
CA LEU A 94 6.13 1.79 -8.60
C LEU A 94 7.00 2.79 -9.37
N THR A 95 8.27 2.47 -9.63
CA THR A 95 9.16 3.37 -10.39
C THR A 95 8.83 3.40 -11.87
N LYS A 96 8.55 2.26 -12.49
CA LYS A 96 8.26 2.16 -13.92
C LYS A 96 6.87 2.70 -14.29
N GLU A 97 5.86 2.35 -13.51
CA GLU A 97 4.46 2.63 -13.85
C GLU A 97 3.88 3.80 -13.05
N GLY A 98 4.37 4.01 -11.81
CA GLY A 98 3.86 5.02 -10.88
C GLY A 98 4.56 6.36 -10.97
N GLY A 99 5.74 6.42 -11.60
CA GLY A 99 6.57 7.61 -11.61
C GLY A 99 7.23 7.91 -10.27
N TYR A 100 7.30 6.92 -9.38
CA TYR A 100 8.03 7.06 -8.11
C TYR A 100 9.54 7.00 -8.35
N LYS A 101 10.31 7.77 -7.57
CA LYS A 101 11.76 7.64 -7.50
C LYS A 101 12.16 6.93 -6.22
N ALA A 102 13.07 5.96 -6.34
CA ALA A 102 13.54 5.16 -5.22
C ALA A 102 14.79 5.78 -4.59
N TYR A 103 14.70 6.08 -3.30
CA TYR A 103 15.77 6.69 -2.51
C TYR A 103 16.17 5.80 -1.33
N ASN A 104 17.41 5.92 -0.89
CA ASN A 104 17.84 5.39 0.40
C ASN A 104 17.55 6.41 1.51
N PRO A 105 17.41 6.01 2.78
CA PRO A 105 17.17 6.94 3.87
C PRO A 105 18.21 8.06 3.98
N LYS A 106 19.48 7.74 3.66
CA LYS A 106 20.57 8.73 3.67
C LYS A 106 20.34 9.85 2.66
N ASP A 107 19.87 9.53 1.45
CA ASP A 107 19.62 10.52 0.40
C ASP A 107 18.55 11.54 0.86
N ILE A 108 17.55 11.07 1.63
CA ILE A 108 16.52 11.93 2.20
C ILE A 108 17.08 12.84 3.31
N ILE A 109 17.89 12.26 4.22
CA ILE A 109 18.52 13.01 5.33
C ILE A 109 19.47 14.09 4.79
N ASP A 110 20.23 13.76 3.75
CA ASP A 110 21.18 14.68 3.10
C ASP A 110 20.47 15.70 2.15
N GLY A 111 19.14 15.65 2.04
CA GLY A 111 18.34 16.56 1.20
C GLY A 111 18.53 16.32 -0.31
N GLN A 112 19.00 15.16 -0.72
CA GLN A 112 19.29 14.80 -2.11
C GLN A 112 18.05 14.26 -2.84
N TYR A 113 16.91 14.93 -2.71
CA TYR A 113 15.66 14.57 -3.39
C TYR A 113 14.83 15.80 -3.72
N ASP A 114 13.98 15.69 -4.74
CA ASP A 114 13.01 16.74 -5.06
C ASP A 114 11.72 16.53 -4.27
N GLN A 115 11.31 17.56 -3.53
CA GLN A 115 10.08 17.53 -2.72
C GLN A 115 8.80 17.41 -3.56
N ASN A 116 8.86 17.77 -4.85
CA ASN A 116 7.71 17.69 -5.75
C ASN A 116 7.54 16.30 -6.40
N GLU A 117 8.53 15.44 -6.29
CA GLU A 117 8.48 14.09 -6.88
C GLU A 117 7.76 13.11 -5.97
N LYS A 118 7.15 12.09 -6.57
CA LYS A 118 6.72 10.90 -5.83
C LYS A 118 7.95 10.07 -5.47
N ILE A 119 8.05 9.69 -4.21
CA ILE A 119 9.22 8.97 -3.71
C ILE A 119 8.85 7.69 -2.95
N VAL A 120 9.67 6.67 -3.12
CA VAL A 120 9.68 5.50 -2.27
C VAL A 120 11.05 5.41 -1.56
N VAL A 121 11.01 5.52 -0.24
CA VAL A 121 12.20 5.38 0.60
C VAL A 121 12.38 3.91 0.96
N LYS A 122 13.52 3.36 0.59
CA LYS A 122 13.87 1.95 0.83
C LYS A 122 14.46 1.79 2.22
N ILE A 123 13.71 1.19 3.13
CA ILE A 123 14.18 0.95 4.49
C ILE A 123 14.62 -0.51 4.68
N ASN A 124 15.63 -0.71 5.52
CA ASN A 124 16.01 -2.06 5.91
C ASN A 124 14.99 -2.63 6.90
N GLY A 125 14.43 -3.78 6.59
CA GLY A 125 13.42 -4.46 7.41
C GLY A 125 13.68 -5.94 7.61
N SER A 126 14.94 -6.38 7.50
CA SER A 126 15.32 -7.80 7.44
C SER A 126 14.77 -8.64 8.61
N GLU A 127 14.77 -8.13 9.84
CA GLU A 127 14.24 -8.84 11.00
C GLU A 127 12.77 -8.50 11.29
N LEU A 128 12.33 -7.29 10.96
CA LEU A 128 10.99 -6.81 11.28
C LEU A 128 9.89 -7.60 10.56
N SER A 129 10.12 -8.00 9.31
CA SER A 129 9.16 -8.81 8.55
C SER A 129 8.98 -10.24 9.10
N ARG A 130 9.90 -10.73 9.93
CA ARG A 130 9.72 -12.02 10.63
C ARG A 130 8.57 -11.96 11.63
N GLY A 131 8.35 -10.80 12.24
CA GLY A 131 7.20 -10.52 13.09
C GLY A 131 5.88 -10.30 12.31
N ARG A 132 5.89 -10.48 10.97
CA ARG A 132 4.78 -10.25 10.05
C ARG A 132 4.27 -8.80 10.04
N GLY A 133 5.15 -7.84 10.33
CA GLY A 133 4.87 -6.41 10.25
C GLY A 133 5.61 -5.73 9.09
N GLY A 134 4.91 -4.92 8.31
CA GLY A 134 5.47 -4.06 7.29
C GLY A 134 5.80 -2.66 7.80
N ALA A 135 6.21 -1.77 6.92
CA ALA A 135 6.57 -0.40 7.25
C ALA A 135 5.43 0.36 7.97
N ARG A 136 4.20 0.16 7.51
CA ARG A 136 3.01 0.77 8.12
C ARG A 136 2.67 0.16 9.48
N CYS A 137 2.77 -1.16 9.62
CA CYS A 137 2.45 -1.86 10.87
C CYS A 137 3.34 -1.44 12.06
N MET A 138 4.55 -0.91 11.79
CA MET A 138 5.45 -0.43 12.83
C MET A 138 5.14 0.97 13.33
N THR A 139 4.12 1.63 12.79
CA THR A 139 3.82 3.02 13.09
C THR A 139 2.51 3.14 13.84
N MET A 140 2.48 4.11 14.75
CA MET A 140 1.29 4.51 15.49
C MET A 140 1.12 6.02 15.31
N PRO A 141 0.05 6.50 14.66
CA PRO A 141 -0.19 7.93 14.57
C PRO A 141 -0.56 8.49 15.96
N LEU A 142 0.19 9.48 16.42
CA LEU A 142 -0.07 10.16 17.71
C LEU A 142 -1.12 11.26 17.55
N VAL A 143 -1.15 11.91 16.39
CA VAL A 143 -2.12 12.95 16.06
C VAL A 143 -2.66 12.67 14.66
N ARG A 144 -3.96 12.81 14.51
CA ARG A 144 -4.65 12.76 13.21
C ARG A 144 -5.32 14.11 13.00
N GLY A 145 -4.93 14.81 11.94
CA GLY A 145 -5.58 16.05 11.49
C GLY A 145 -6.88 15.82 10.77
#